data_52965cfa808a5d3deabf2a40643f80d3
#
_entry.id   52965cfa808a5d3deabf2a40643f80d3
#
_cell.length_a   1.000
_cell.length_b   1.000
_cell.length_c   1.000
_cell.angle_alpha   90.00
_cell.angle_beta   90.00
_cell.angle_gamma   90.00
#
_symmetry.space_group_name_H-M   'P 1'
#
loop_
_entity.id
_entity.type
_entity.pdbx_description
1 polymer ?
#
loop_
_entity_poly.entity_id
_entity_poly.type
_entity_poly.pdbx_seq_one_letter_code
_entity_poly.pdbx_strand_id
1 'polypeptide(L)'
;MEKENLQAFLAENAIKPASIAYAASKRFRGEDGQPIEWKISPISNDENKAIADRNRKKSFVPGTRETQINFDQEQYANDIICACVVYPNLNSAELQSSYGAVGAGELVRLMLTPGEYQDLFQAVMQANNFDVGMDEKIKVAKN
;
A
#
# COMPACT_ATOMS: atom_id res chain seq x y z
N MET A 1 8.19 -39.69 -1.33
CA MET A 1 9.03 -38.48 -1.05
C MET A 1 8.90 -37.49 -2.19
N GLU A 2 8.52 -36.28 -1.83
CA GLU A 2 8.39 -35.25 -2.83
C GLU A 2 9.77 -34.76 -3.29
N LYS A 3 9.91 -34.59 -4.58
CA LYS A 3 11.13 -34.00 -5.14
C LYS A 3 11.04 -32.50 -5.02
N GLU A 4 12.15 -31.88 -4.69
CA GLU A 4 12.24 -30.45 -4.74
C GLU A 4 11.97 -29.95 -6.16
N ASN A 5 11.16 -28.93 -6.27
CA ASN A 5 10.76 -28.39 -7.56
C ASN A 5 11.29 -26.96 -7.73
N LEU A 6 12.55 -26.87 -8.16
CA LEU A 6 13.17 -25.58 -8.41
C LEU A 6 12.42 -24.78 -9.49
N GLN A 7 11.87 -25.48 -10.48
CA GLN A 7 11.18 -24.84 -11.58
C GLN A 7 10.03 -23.93 -11.13
N ALA A 8 9.30 -24.34 -10.08
CA ALA A 8 8.18 -23.56 -9.57
C ALA A 8 8.60 -22.20 -8.99
N PHE A 9 9.86 -22.08 -8.56
CA PHE A 9 10.38 -20.86 -7.93
C PHE A 9 11.02 -19.90 -8.93
N LEU A 10 11.28 -20.36 -10.15
CA LEU A 10 11.89 -19.48 -11.15
C LEU A 10 10.94 -18.32 -11.47
N ALA A 11 11.53 -17.14 -11.71
CA ALA A 11 10.75 -15.92 -11.96
C ALA A 11 9.75 -16.09 -13.10
N GLU A 12 10.11 -16.84 -14.13
CA GLU A 12 9.25 -17.09 -15.28
C GLU A 12 8.05 -17.96 -14.97
N ASN A 13 8.12 -18.78 -13.92
CA ASN A 13 7.08 -19.73 -13.54
C ASN A 13 6.30 -19.33 -12.30
N ALA A 14 6.87 -18.46 -11.46
CA ALA A 14 6.20 -18.01 -10.25
C ALA A 14 4.95 -17.21 -10.60
N ILE A 15 3.86 -17.49 -9.89
CA ILE A 15 2.61 -16.76 -10.07
C ILE A 15 2.80 -15.36 -9.50
N LYS A 16 2.56 -14.35 -10.34
CA LYS A 16 2.70 -12.96 -9.91
C LYS A 16 1.54 -12.57 -8.99
N PRO A 17 1.82 -11.77 -7.93
CA PRO A 17 0.75 -11.28 -7.09
C PRO A 17 -0.29 -10.52 -7.89
N ALA A 18 -1.56 -10.78 -7.60
CA ALA A 18 -2.66 -10.17 -8.34
C ALA A 18 -3.02 -8.81 -7.75
N SER A 19 -3.49 -7.90 -8.62
CA SER A 19 -4.13 -6.68 -8.18
C SER A 19 -5.49 -7.01 -7.60
N ILE A 20 -5.95 -6.18 -6.65
CA ILE A 20 -7.29 -6.32 -6.08
C ILE A 20 -8.15 -5.13 -6.47
N ALA A 21 -9.46 -5.36 -6.55
CA ALA A 21 -10.45 -4.31 -6.76
C ALA A 21 -11.13 -4.02 -5.42
N TYR A 22 -11.29 -2.74 -5.10
CA TYR A 22 -11.80 -2.33 -3.80
C TYR A 22 -12.50 -0.97 -3.92
N ALA A 23 -13.74 -0.90 -3.51
CA ALA A 23 -14.48 0.36 -3.51
C ALA A 23 -14.12 1.15 -2.24
N ALA A 24 -13.18 2.08 -2.36
CA ALA A 24 -12.67 2.84 -1.23
C ALA A 24 -13.71 3.79 -0.63
N SER A 25 -14.71 4.19 -1.43
CA SER A 25 -15.78 5.07 -0.98
C SER A 25 -17.04 4.84 -1.80
N LYS A 26 -18.19 4.89 -1.14
CA LYS A 26 -19.48 4.80 -1.81
C LYS A 26 -19.88 6.12 -2.49
N ARG A 27 -19.11 7.17 -2.29
CA ARG A 27 -19.39 8.50 -2.82
C ARG A 27 -18.96 8.68 -4.28
N PHE A 28 -18.10 7.81 -4.78
CA PHE A 28 -17.63 7.86 -6.16
C PHE A 28 -18.38 6.79 -6.95
N ARG A 29 -19.36 7.22 -7.70
CA ARG A 29 -20.28 6.31 -8.40
C ARG A 29 -20.17 6.48 -9.90
N GLY A 30 -20.28 5.36 -10.62
CA GLY A 30 -20.34 5.36 -12.06
C GLY A 30 -21.72 5.73 -12.57
N GLU A 31 -21.86 5.70 -13.90
CA GLU A 31 -23.13 6.02 -14.57
C GLU A 31 -24.24 5.04 -14.17
N ASP A 32 -23.88 3.82 -13.80
CA ASP A 32 -24.82 2.80 -13.33
C ASP A 32 -25.26 3.00 -11.87
N GLY A 33 -24.74 4.03 -11.21
CA GLY A 33 -25.04 4.33 -9.81
C GLY A 33 -24.30 3.46 -8.80
N GLN A 34 -23.46 2.56 -9.24
CA GLN A 34 -22.68 1.71 -8.35
C GLN A 34 -21.35 2.36 -7.98
N PRO A 35 -20.83 2.10 -6.75
CA PRO A 35 -19.53 2.60 -6.37
C PRO A 35 -18.45 2.11 -7.34
N ILE A 36 -17.55 3.02 -7.72
CA ILE A 36 -16.44 2.69 -8.60
C ILE A 36 -15.37 1.98 -7.79
N GLU A 37 -14.92 0.84 -8.26
CA GLU A 37 -13.85 0.11 -7.61
C GLU A 37 -12.51 0.74 -7.94
N TRP A 38 -11.70 0.92 -6.90
CA TRP A 38 -10.31 1.31 -7.03
C TRP A 38 -9.48 0.05 -7.31
N LYS A 39 -8.37 0.22 -7.96
CA LYS A 39 -7.47 -0.89 -8.23
C LYS A 39 -6.19 -0.72 -7.44
N ILE A 40 -5.85 -1.75 -6.67
CA ILE A 40 -4.68 -1.77 -5.79
C ILE A 40 -3.76 -2.88 -6.26
N SER A 41 -2.51 -2.54 -6.54
CA SER A 41 -1.49 -3.50 -6.95
C SER A 41 -0.40 -3.59 -5.89
N PRO A 42 0.08 -4.80 -5.58
CA PRO A 42 1.21 -4.92 -4.65
C PRO A 42 2.48 -4.33 -5.25
N ILE A 43 3.38 -3.93 -4.39
CA ILE A 43 4.68 -3.40 -4.78
C ILE A 43 5.77 -4.43 -4.46
N SER A 44 6.98 -4.20 -4.98
CA SER A 44 8.11 -5.05 -4.69
C SER A 44 8.67 -4.78 -3.29
N ASN A 45 9.44 -5.73 -2.79
CA ASN A 45 10.15 -5.58 -1.52
C ASN A 45 11.08 -4.36 -1.54
N ASP A 46 11.77 -4.15 -2.66
CA ASP A 46 12.68 -3.01 -2.82
C ASP A 46 11.95 -1.68 -2.81
N GLU A 47 10.77 -1.61 -3.43
CA GLU A 47 9.94 -0.41 -3.39
C GLU A 47 9.47 -0.11 -1.97
N ASN A 48 9.01 -1.15 -1.25
CA ASN A 48 8.60 -0.99 0.13
C ASN A 48 9.76 -0.51 1.00
N LYS A 49 10.95 -1.08 0.80
CA LYS A 49 12.14 -0.66 1.54
C LYS A 49 12.47 0.80 1.27
N ALA A 50 12.41 1.23 0.01
CA ALA A 50 12.69 2.62 -0.34
C ALA A 50 11.70 3.57 0.32
N ILE A 51 10.41 3.21 0.36
CA ILE A 51 9.38 4.00 1.03
C ILE A 51 9.66 4.08 2.53
N ALA A 52 9.98 2.94 3.15
CA ALA A 52 10.29 2.90 4.57
C ALA A 52 11.52 3.75 4.91
N ASP A 53 12.56 3.66 4.09
CA ASP A 53 13.81 4.40 4.32
C ASP A 53 13.60 5.92 4.23
N ARG A 54 12.74 6.38 3.32
CA ARG A 54 12.40 7.81 3.21
C ARG A 54 11.74 8.36 4.47
N ASN A 55 11.12 7.47 5.24
CA ASN A 55 10.35 7.86 6.42
C ASN A 55 11.09 7.59 7.73
N ARG A 56 12.38 7.27 7.65
CA ARG A 56 13.26 7.17 8.82
C ARG A 56 14.08 8.44 8.91
N LYS A 57 14.01 9.11 10.06
CA LYS A 57 14.72 10.35 10.28
C LYS A 57 15.63 10.20 11.50
N LYS A 58 16.88 10.64 11.34
CA LYS A 58 17.82 10.71 12.45
C LYS A 58 17.59 11.99 13.21
N SER A 59 17.56 11.90 14.53
CA SER A 59 17.53 13.06 15.40
C SER A 59 18.49 12.84 16.56
N PHE A 60 18.93 13.94 17.18
CA PHE A 60 19.77 13.83 18.37
C PHE A 60 18.87 13.68 19.60
N VAL A 61 19.32 12.82 20.53
CA VAL A 61 18.69 12.75 21.85
C VAL A 61 19.05 14.05 22.58
N PRO A 62 18.07 14.81 23.09
CA PRO A 62 18.35 16.10 23.74
C PRO A 62 19.40 15.97 24.85
N GLY A 63 20.40 16.85 24.84
CA GLY A 63 21.45 16.88 25.83
C GLY A 63 22.55 15.83 25.68
N THR A 64 22.55 15.06 24.59
CA THR A 64 23.55 14.03 24.34
C THR A 64 24.08 14.12 22.91
N ARG A 65 25.14 13.39 22.61
CA ARG A 65 25.66 13.22 21.25
C ARG A 65 25.09 11.98 20.57
N GLU A 66 24.21 11.27 21.25
CA GLU A 66 23.58 10.06 20.70
C GLU A 66 22.55 10.44 19.66
N THR A 67 22.45 9.61 18.62
CA THR A 67 21.42 9.74 17.59
C THR A 67 20.39 8.66 17.77
N GLN A 68 19.13 9.01 17.44
CA GLN A 68 18.05 8.03 17.37
C GLN A 68 17.40 8.09 16.01
N ILE A 69 16.81 6.99 15.58
CA ILE A 69 16.07 6.91 14.32
C ILE A 69 14.59 6.90 14.66
N ASN A 70 13.87 7.88 14.11
CA ASN A 70 12.42 7.97 14.23
C ASN A 70 11.77 7.55 12.92
N PHE A 71 10.71 6.76 13.03
CA PHE A 71 9.96 6.31 11.86
C PHE A 71 8.62 7.04 11.79
N ASP A 72 8.35 7.70 10.68
CA ASP A 72 7.10 8.41 10.44
C ASP A 72 6.07 7.44 9.85
N GLN A 73 5.29 6.83 10.73
CA GLN A 73 4.30 5.84 10.31
C GLN A 73 3.17 6.43 9.48
N GLU A 74 2.76 7.65 9.77
CA GLU A 74 1.68 8.30 9.02
C GLU A 74 2.09 8.59 7.59
N GLN A 75 3.31 9.10 7.40
CA GLN A 75 3.81 9.37 6.06
C GLN A 75 4.10 8.07 5.31
N TYR A 76 4.61 7.04 6.00
CA TYR A 76 4.79 5.73 5.40
C TYR A 76 3.47 5.17 4.87
N ALA A 77 2.42 5.23 5.68
CA ALA A 77 1.09 4.75 5.29
C ALA A 77 0.59 5.49 4.04
N ASN A 78 0.74 6.81 4.01
CA ASN A 78 0.33 7.61 2.87
C ASN A 78 1.14 7.26 1.62
N ASP A 79 2.45 7.12 1.76
CA ASP A 79 3.34 6.81 0.64
C ASP A 79 3.05 5.43 0.05
N ILE A 80 2.81 4.42 0.90
CA ILE A 80 2.52 3.07 0.39
C ILE A 80 1.14 3.01 -0.28
N ILE A 81 0.16 3.74 0.23
CA ILE A 81 -1.13 3.87 -0.44
C ILE A 81 -0.95 4.44 -1.83
N CYS A 82 -0.21 5.54 -1.95
CA CYS A 82 0.02 6.18 -3.25
C CYS A 82 0.79 5.29 -4.21
N ALA A 83 1.70 4.47 -3.72
CA ALA A 83 2.46 3.54 -4.54
C ALA A 83 1.61 2.37 -5.05
N CYS A 84 0.64 1.93 -4.27
CA CYS A 84 -0.17 0.74 -4.57
C CYS A 84 -1.46 1.04 -5.33
N VAL A 85 -2.05 2.22 -5.16
CA VAL A 85 -3.28 2.59 -5.86
C VAL A 85 -2.94 2.94 -7.29
N VAL A 86 -3.39 2.11 -8.23
CA VAL A 86 -3.15 2.32 -9.65
C VAL A 86 -4.37 2.92 -10.36
N TYR A 87 -5.54 2.79 -9.78
CA TYR A 87 -6.75 3.43 -10.28
C TYR A 87 -7.63 3.83 -9.09
N PRO A 88 -8.13 5.07 -9.02
CA PRO A 88 -7.90 6.16 -9.97
C PRO A 88 -6.43 6.60 -9.99
N ASN A 89 -6.04 7.30 -11.06
CA ASN A 89 -4.67 7.79 -11.16
C ASN A 89 -4.49 9.00 -10.24
N LEU A 90 -3.86 8.77 -9.10
CA LEU A 90 -3.65 9.83 -8.10
C LEU A 90 -2.64 10.89 -8.55
N ASN A 91 -1.92 10.63 -9.64
CA ASN A 91 -1.00 11.60 -10.24
C ASN A 91 -1.68 12.44 -11.34
N SER A 92 -2.98 12.23 -11.58
CA SER A 92 -3.72 13.02 -12.56
C SER A 92 -3.78 14.49 -12.14
N ALA A 93 -3.28 15.38 -12.99
CA ALA A 93 -3.33 16.82 -12.74
C ALA A 93 -4.76 17.32 -12.63
N GLU A 94 -5.64 16.81 -13.47
CA GLU A 94 -7.07 17.18 -13.45
C GLU A 94 -7.71 16.79 -12.13
N LEU A 95 -7.46 15.57 -11.67
CA LEU A 95 -8.03 15.09 -10.41
C LEU A 95 -7.49 15.89 -9.24
N GLN A 96 -6.19 16.12 -9.18
CA GLN A 96 -5.56 16.93 -8.13
C GLN A 96 -6.12 18.35 -8.10
N SER A 97 -6.26 18.98 -9.27
CA SER A 97 -6.81 20.32 -9.37
C SER A 97 -8.24 20.40 -8.86
N SER A 98 -9.06 19.38 -9.14
CA SER A 98 -10.46 19.37 -8.72
C SER A 98 -10.63 19.40 -7.20
N TYR A 99 -9.64 18.90 -6.46
CA TYR A 99 -9.63 18.92 -5.00
C TYR A 99 -8.73 20.01 -4.41
N GLY A 100 -8.04 20.76 -5.25
CA GLY A 100 -7.05 21.72 -4.78
C GLY A 100 -5.85 21.04 -4.13
N ALA A 101 -5.53 19.81 -4.55
CA ALA A 101 -4.45 19.02 -3.96
C ALA A 101 -3.13 19.29 -4.68
N VAL A 102 -2.06 19.27 -3.92
CA VAL A 102 -0.69 19.28 -4.44
C VAL A 102 -0.07 17.92 -4.16
N GLY A 103 -0.04 17.07 -5.19
CA GLY A 103 0.52 15.73 -5.10
C GLY A 103 -0.50 14.65 -4.71
N ALA A 104 -0.11 13.40 -4.98
CA ALA A 104 -0.98 12.24 -4.77
C ALA A 104 -1.31 12.02 -3.30
N GLY A 105 -0.36 12.27 -2.41
CA GLY A 105 -0.57 12.06 -0.98
C GLY A 105 -1.64 12.95 -0.39
N GLU A 106 -1.61 14.22 -0.74
CA GLU A 106 -2.66 15.16 -0.32
C GLU A 106 -3.99 14.82 -0.97
N LEU A 107 -3.95 14.44 -2.26
CA LEU A 107 -5.15 14.09 -2.99
C LEU A 107 -5.93 12.97 -2.31
N VAL A 108 -5.27 11.88 -1.96
CA VAL A 108 -5.97 10.74 -1.36
C VAL A 108 -6.56 11.10 0.01
N ARG A 109 -5.87 11.95 0.76
CA ARG A 109 -6.40 12.44 2.04
C ARG A 109 -7.63 13.33 1.86
N LEU A 110 -7.67 14.11 0.79
CA LEU A 110 -8.83 14.98 0.51
C LEU A 110 -10.01 14.23 -0.07
N MET A 111 -9.75 13.15 -0.81
CA MET A 111 -10.81 12.34 -1.41
C MET A 111 -11.58 11.51 -0.40
N LEU A 112 -10.94 11.08 0.67
CA LEU A 112 -11.49 10.08 1.59
C LEU A 112 -11.74 10.66 2.97
N THR A 113 -12.78 10.13 3.64
CA THR A 113 -12.97 10.37 5.07
C THR A 113 -11.91 9.61 5.87
N PRO A 114 -11.72 9.96 7.16
CA PRO A 114 -10.72 9.23 7.97
C PRO A 114 -10.93 7.72 8.01
N GLY A 115 -12.17 7.27 8.14
CA GLY A 115 -12.47 5.84 8.16
C GLY A 115 -12.23 5.17 6.82
N GLU A 116 -12.60 5.84 5.72
CA GLU A 116 -12.33 5.34 4.36
C GLU A 116 -10.83 5.25 4.09
N TYR A 117 -10.08 6.24 4.55
CA TYR A 117 -8.63 6.24 4.41
C TYR A 117 -7.98 5.08 5.17
N GLN A 118 -8.42 4.87 6.41
CA GLN A 118 -7.90 3.78 7.23
C GLN A 118 -8.22 2.41 6.60
N ASP A 119 -9.44 2.25 6.11
CA ASP A 119 -9.85 1.01 5.45
C ASP A 119 -9.07 0.78 4.16
N LEU A 120 -8.78 1.84 3.40
CA LEU A 120 -7.93 1.74 2.22
C LEU A 120 -6.52 1.28 2.58
N PHE A 121 -5.97 1.81 3.66
CA PHE A 121 -4.67 1.36 4.15
C PHE A 121 -4.67 -0.13 4.46
N GLN A 122 -5.73 -0.63 5.12
CA GLN A 122 -5.88 -2.06 5.39
C GLN A 122 -5.95 -2.88 4.09
N ALA A 123 -6.68 -2.39 3.10
CA ALA A 123 -6.76 -3.06 1.80
C ALA A 123 -5.40 -3.11 1.11
N VAL A 124 -4.61 -2.04 1.22
CA VAL A 124 -3.24 -2.00 0.69
C VAL A 124 -2.35 -3.02 1.41
N MET A 125 -2.50 -3.13 2.74
CA MET A 125 -1.74 -4.13 3.50
C MET A 125 -2.10 -5.54 3.06
N GLN A 126 -3.38 -5.82 2.89
CA GLN A 126 -3.85 -7.14 2.41
C GLN A 126 -3.32 -7.44 1.02
N ALA A 127 -3.32 -6.47 0.12
CA ALA A 127 -2.80 -6.65 -1.23
C ALA A 127 -1.32 -7.03 -1.23
N ASN A 128 -0.57 -6.57 -0.22
CA ASN A 128 0.85 -6.87 -0.06
C ASN A 128 1.10 -8.02 0.92
N ASN A 129 0.04 -8.71 1.35
CA ASN A 129 0.10 -9.88 2.24
C ASN A 129 0.65 -9.59 3.64
N PHE A 130 0.50 -8.37 4.15
CA PHE A 130 0.93 -8.03 5.50
C PHE A 130 -0.03 -8.52 6.59
N ASP A 131 -1.31 -8.69 6.24
CA ASP A 131 -2.35 -8.99 7.24
C ASP A 131 -2.47 -10.46 7.61
N VAL A 132 -1.76 -11.34 6.91
CA VAL A 132 -1.82 -12.78 7.21
C VAL A 132 -0.91 -13.05 8.40
N GLY A 133 -1.50 -13.52 9.52
CA GLY A 133 -0.74 -13.88 10.70
C GLY A 133 0.23 -15.01 10.45
N MET A 134 1.33 -15.03 11.17
CA MET A 134 2.38 -16.03 10.97
C MET A 134 1.84 -17.45 11.19
N ASP A 135 0.96 -17.63 12.16
CA ASP A 135 0.37 -18.94 12.44
C ASP A 135 -0.46 -19.45 11.26
N GLU A 136 -1.21 -18.57 10.60
CA GLU A 136 -1.97 -18.93 9.41
C GLU A 136 -1.04 -19.30 8.25
N LYS A 137 0.04 -18.56 8.07
CA LYS A 137 1.04 -18.85 7.03
C LYS A 137 1.68 -20.21 7.25
N ILE A 138 1.98 -20.56 8.49
CA ILE A 138 2.55 -21.85 8.84
C ILE A 138 1.56 -22.97 8.56
N LYS A 139 0.28 -22.81 8.92
CA LYS A 139 -0.76 -23.79 8.65
C LYS A 139 -0.93 -24.05 7.16
N VAL A 140 -0.98 -23.01 6.37
CA VAL A 140 -1.10 -23.11 4.91
C VAL A 140 0.09 -23.88 4.33
N ALA A 141 1.30 -23.60 4.81
CA ALA A 141 2.50 -24.27 4.33
C ALA A 141 2.53 -25.76 4.68
N LYS A 142 1.92 -26.17 5.80
CA LYS A 142 1.86 -27.58 6.20
C LYS A 142 0.81 -28.39 5.46
N ASN A 143 -0.18 -27.72 4.94
CA ASN A 143 -1.27 -28.36 4.19
C ASN A 143 -0.98 -28.43 2.70
#